data_826cb2957f168d5d18b959f3200b09d1
#
_entry.id   826cb2957f168d5d18b959f3200b09d1
#
_cell.length_a   1.000
_cell.length_b   1.000
_cell.length_c   1.000
_cell.angle_alpha   90.00
_cell.angle_beta   90.00
_cell.angle_gamma   90.00
#
_symmetry.space_group_name_H-M   'P 1'
#
loop_
_entity.id
_entity.type
_entity.pdbx_description
1 polymer ?
#
loop_
_entity_poly.entity_id
_entity_poly.type
_entity_poly.pdbx_seq_one_letter_code
_entity_poly.pdbx_strand_id
1 'polypeptide(L)' 'MIILGIDPGLSGALAFLDIMTGIIAVEDMPTVTVLRNRKEKREVSAQLIAAIVVKRHVEAAYLEKVNAMAGQGV' A
#
# COMPACT_ATOMS: atom_id res chain seq x y z
N MET A 1 -18.91 1.98 4.09
CA MET A 1 -17.57 2.03 4.71
C MET A 1 -16.56 1.33 3.81
N ILE A 2 -15.49 2.00 3.50
CA ILE A 2 -14.40 1.42 2.71
C ILE A 2 -13.26 1.07 3.64
N ILE A 3 -12.83 -0.18 3.58
CA ILE A 3 -11.67 -0.66 4.32
C ILE A 3 -10.54 -0.92 3.34
N LEU A 4 -9.35 -0.47 3.68
CA LEU A 4 -8.16 -0.66 2.87
C LEU A 4 -7.26 -1.71 3.52
N GLY A 5 -6.89 -2.72 2.74
CA GLY A 5 -5.83 -3.65 3.10
C GLY A 5 -4.57 -3.28 2.33
N ILE A 6 -3.45 -3.27 3.01
CA ILE A 6 -2.17 -2.89 2.41
C ILE A 6 -1.20 -4.06 2.50
N ASP A 7 -0.75 -4.52 1.35
CA ASP A 7 0.37 -5.44 1.23
C ASP A 7 1.58 -4.58 0.89
N PRO A 8 2.50 -4.36 1.82
CA PRO A 8 3.58 -3.40 1.63
C PRO A 8 4.65 -3.90 0.66
N GLY A 9 5.48 -2.98 0.20
CA GLY A 9 6.59 -3.28 -0.70
C GLY A 9 6.35 -2.77 -2.10
N LEU A 10 7.41 -2.78 -2.91
CA LEU A 10 7.35 -2.26 -4.27
C LEU A 10 6.43 -3.07 -5.18
N SER A 11 6.30 -4.35 -4.90
CA SER A 11 5.42 -5.26 -5.64
C SER A 11 4.14 -5.55 -4.88
N GLY A 12 3.83 -4.75 -3.89
CA GLY A 12 2.63 -4.93 -3.09
C GLY A 12 1.39 -4.38 -3.77
N ALA A 13 0.32 -4.29 -2.99
CA ALA A 13 -0.97 -3.88 -3.51
C ALA A 13 -1.81 -3.20 -2.44
N LEU A 14 -2.78 -2.44 -2.91
CA LEU A 14 -3.82 -1.84 -2.09
C LEU A 14 -5.14 -2.51 -2.46
N ALA A 15 -5.83 -3.06 -1.48
CA ALA A 15 -7.14 -3.68 -1.70
C ALA A 15 -8.21 -2.90 -0.95
N PHE A 16 -9.26 -2.53 -1.65
CA PHE A 16 -10.34 -1.73 -1.10
C PHE A 16 -11.60 -2.57 -1.04
N LEU A 17 -12.14 -2.75 0.15
CA LEU A 17 -13.39 -3.46 0.37
C LEU A 17 -14.47 -2.47 0.77
N ASP A 18 -15.53 -2.41 -0.03
CA ASP A 18 -16.74 -1.70 0.37
C ASP A 18 -17.64 -2.67 1.13
N ILE A 19 -17.79 -2.46 2.42
CA ILE A 19 -18.56 -3.36 3.27
C ILE A 19 -20.03 -3.37 2.88
N MET A 20 -20.56 -2.25 2.41
CA MET A 20 -21.98 -2.15 2.07
C MET A 20 -22.34 -2.96 0.83
N THR A 21 -21.46 -3.00 -0.15
CA THR A 21 -21.73 -3.67 -1.43
C THR A 21 -20.98 -4.98 -1.60
N GLY A 22 -19.94 -5.20 -0.81
CA GLY A 22 -19.05 -6.35 -0.98
C GLY A 22 -18.09 -6.20 -2.15
N ILE A 23 -18.05 -5.06 -2.81
CA ILE A 23 -17.16 -4.85 -3.95
C ILE A 23 -15.73 -4.68 -3.46
N ILE A 24 -14.82 -5.38 -4.14
CA ILE A 24 -13.40 -5.29 -3.88
C ILE A 24 -12.72 -4.72 -5.12
N ALA A 25 -11.85 -3.74 -4.90
CA ALA A 25 -10.97 -3.21 -5.94
C ALA A 25 -9.53 -3.37 -5.48
N VAL A 26 -8.65 -3.73 -6.39
CA VAL A 26 -7.23 -3.92 -6.09
C VAL A 26 -6.42 -3.03 -7.01
N GLU A 27 -5.47 -2.31 -6.43
CA GLU A 27 -4.54 -1.47 -7.19
C GLU A 27 -3.11 -1.84 -6.80
N ASP A 28 -2.22 -1.75 -7.77
CA ASP A 28 -0.80 -1.95 -7.49
C ASP A 28 -0.31 -0.87 -6.55
N MET A 29 0.70 -1.20 -5.75
CA MET A 29 1.33 -0.23 -4.87
C MET A 29 1.85 0.95 -5.69
N PRO A 30 1.44 2.19 -5.38
CA PRO A 30 1.94 3.36 -6.11
C PRO A 30 3.41 3.58 -5.80
N THR A 31 4.20 3.72 -6.84
CA THR A 31 5.63 3.93 -6.72
C THR A 31 6.06 5.12 -7.56
N VAL A 32 7.19 5.69 -7.21
CA VAL A 32 7.84 6.74 -7.97
C VAL A 32 9.29 6.37 -8.18
N THR A 33 9.88 6.90 -9.25
CA THR A 33 11.30 6.72 -9.51
C THR A 33 12.03 7.94 -8.96
N VAL A 34 13.02 7.70 -8.13
CA VAL A 34 13.85 8.74 -7.55
C VAL A 34 15.30 8.51 -7.92
N LEU A 35 16.09 9.57 -7.88
CA LEU A 35 17.51 9.50 -8.15
C LEU A 35 18.26 9.48 -6.82
N ARG A 36 18.99 8.37 -6.57
CA ARG A 36 19.80 8.20 -5.37
C ARG A 36 21.21 7.84 -5.82
N ASN A 37 22.19 8.61 -5.37
CA ASN A 37 23.59 8.35 -5.73
C ASN A 37 23.76 8.19 -7.24
N ARG A 38 23.11 9.05 -8.02
CA ARG A 38 23.15 9.05 -9.50
C ARG A 38 22.54 7.80 -10.12
N LYS A 39 21.78 7.01 -9.33
CA LYS A 39 21.08 5.84 -9.84
C LYS A 39 19.59 6.01 -9.65
N GLU A 40 18.84 5.53 -10.63
CA GLU A 40 17.39 5.51 -10.51
C GLU A 40 16.98 4.38 -9.59
N LYS A 41 16.01 4.67 -8.73
CA LYS A 41 15.47 3.70 -7.79
C LYS A 41 13.98 3.92 -7.66
N ARG A 42 13.21 2.83 -7.65
CA ARG A 42 11.78 2.91 -7.36
C ARG A 42 11.55 2.91 -5.86
N GLU A 43 10.63 3.73 -5.44
CA GLU A 43 10.23 3.79 -4.02
C GLU A 43 8.71 3.88 -3.92
N VAL A 44 8.16 3.33 -2.85
CA VAL A 44 6.75 3.47 -2.54
C VAL A 44 6.45 4.94 -2.28
N SER A 45 5.39 5.44 -2.88
CA SER A 45 5.00 6.84 -2.72
C SER A 45 3.94 7.01 -1.65
N ALA A 46 4.35 7.48 -0.48
CA ALA A 46 3.41 7.80 0.59
C ALA A 46 2.41 8.86 0.18
N GLN A 47 2.83 9.82 -0.64
CA GLN A 47 1.95 10.90 -1.10
C GLN A 47 0.85 10.36 -2.00
N LEU A 48 1.17 9.43 -2.90
CA LEU A 48 0.16 8.84 -3.77
C LEU A 48 -0.79 7.94 -2.98
N ILE A 49 -0.28 7.22 -2.00
CA ILE A 49 -1.13 6.42 -1.12
C ILE A 49 -2.11 7.33 -0.37
N ALA A 50 -1.62 8.42 0.19
CA ALA A 50 -2.47 9.37 0.92
C ALA A 50 -3.56 9.94 0.01
N ALA A 51 -3.22 10.28 -1.23
CA ALA A 51 -4.20 10.81 -2.18
C ALA A 51 -5.29 9.77 -2.50
N ILE A 52 -4.90 8.51 -2.66
CA ILE A 52 -5.85 7.43 -2.92
C ILE A 52 -6.77 7.21 -1.72
N VAL A 53 -6.22 7.23 -0.51
CA VAL A 53 -7.00 7.07 0.72
C VAL A 53 -8.06 8.15 0.82
N VAL A 54 -7.70 9.39 0.56
CA VAL A 54 -8.65 10.52 0.59
C VAL A 54 -9.69 10.37 -0.52
N LYS A 55 -9.27 10.07 -1.73
CA LYS A 55 -10.16 9.96 -2.89
C LYS A 55 -11.22 8.87 -2.70
N ARG A 56 -10.83 7.75 -2.12
CA ARG A 56 -11.72 6.60 -1.94
C ARG A 56 -12.48 6.62 -0.62
N HIS A 57 -12.31 7.65 0.18
CA HIS A 57 -13.00 7.79 1.47
C HIS A 57 -12.77 6.57 2.37
N VAL A 58 -11.51 6.15 2.49
CA VAL A 58 -11.15 5.02 3.34
C VAL A 58 -11.37 5.38 4.81
N GLU A 59 -12.06 4.52 5.54
CA GLU A 59 -12.36 4.74 6.96
C GLU A 59 -11.47 3.95 7.89
N ALA A 60 -10.93 2.84 7.42
CA ALA A 60 -10.00 2.03 8.21
C ALA A 60 -9.00 1.39 7.27
N ALA A 61 -7.79 1.22 7.75
CA ALA A 61 -6.73 0.60 6.98
C ALA A 61 -6.02 -0.45 7.82
N TYR A 62 -5.71 -1.56 7.18
CA TYR A 62 -4.98 -2.66 7.81
C TYR A 62 -3.71 -2.90 7.01
N LEU A 63 -2.59 -2.78 7.69
CA LEU A 63 -1.28 -3.02 7.11
C LEU A 63 -0.84 -4.42 7.49
N GLU A 64 -0.51 -5.22 6.49
CA GLU A 64 0.06 -6.52 6.75
C GLU A 64 1.37 -6.36 7.48
N LYS A 65 1.48 -7.05 8.62
CA LYS A 65 2.72 -7.02 9.37
C LYS A 65 3.68 -8.01 8.75
N VAL A 66 4.75 -7.49 8.19
CA VAL A 66 5.82 -8.32 7.68
C VAL A 66 6.73 -8.65 8.85
N ASN A 67 6.66 -9.88 9.32
CA ASN A 67 7.54 -10.33 10.38
C ASN A 67 8.86 -10.77 9.79
N ALA A 68 9.94 -10.39 10.44
CA ALA A 68 11.20 -11.02 10.16
C ALA A 68 11.03 -12.51 10.45
N MET A 69 11.53 -13.34 9.58
CA MET A 69 11.47 -14.77 9.81
C MET A 69 12.24 -15.14 11.06
N ALA A 70 11.83 -16.23 11.66
CA ALA A 70 12.59 -16.76 12.78
C ALA A 70 14.04 -16.86 12.37
N GLY A 71 14.90 -16.29 13.17
CA GLY A 71 16.31 -16.20 12.83
C GLY A 71 16.66 -15.01 11.97
N GLN A 72 15.71 -14.32 11.50
CA GLN A 72 15.96 -13.07 10.80
C GLN A 72 16.03 -11.92 11.76
N GLY A 73 15.82 -12.19 12.83
CA GLY A 73 15.69 -11.14 13.74
C GLY A 73 14.52 -10.38 13.50
N VAL A 74 14.46 -10.68 13.24
CA VAL A 74 13.83 -10.03 13.17
C VAL A 74 13.80 -9.59 13.51
#